data_e413587a37f3a34b03a553c754b17ccd
#
_entry.id   e413587a37f3a34b03a553c754b17ccd
#
_cell.length_a   1.000
_cell.length_b   1.000
_cell.length_c   1.000
_cell.angle_alpha   90.00
_cell.angle_beta   90.00
_cell.angle_gamma   90.00
#
_symmetry.space_group_name_H-M   'P 1'
#
loop_
_entity.id
_entity.type
_entity.pdbx_description
1 polymer ?
#
loop_
_entity_poly.entity_id
_entity_poly.type
_entity_poly.pdbx_seq_one_letter_code
_entity_poly.pdbx_strand_id
1 'polypeptide(L)'
;TLRGPTEDGAASVRLSDAIYETFRLQAIHIPAAAPHPTKLVQSAAMASVAPPKPTYRPKLPVAVLHDGMLSDAQLETVIYAGDAHGAYLAGSWTVDETGDMVSAAPDDAADAVRFRRGFFLGDGTGAGKGRQSAGIVLDNWAQGRRKALWISKSDKLLEDAQRDWSALGQERLLVTPLSRFAQGKDIPLTEGIL
;
A
#
# COMPACT_ATOMS: atom_id res chain seq x y z
N THR A 1 6.34 1.95 58.32
CA THR A 1 5.05 2.04 57.65
C THR A 1 5.26 2.22 56.18
N LEU A 2 5.20 1.12 55.46
CA LEU A 2 5.30 1.07 53.99
C LEU A 2 3.94 1.44 53.40
N ARG A 3 3.88 2.47 52.63
CA ARG A 3 2.74 2.77 51.77
C ARG A 3 2.93 2.10 50.40
N GLY A 4 1.91 1.38 49.96
CA GLY A 4 1.92 0.63 48.77
C GLY A 4 1.83 1.47 47.46
N PRO A 5 2.19 0.90 46.33
CA PRO A 5 2.24 1.57 45.04
C PRO A 5 0.89 1.49 44.32
N THR A 6 0.00 2.45 44.58
CA THR A 6 -1.29 2.51 43.86
C THR A 6 -1.43 3.68 42.90
N GLU A 7 -0.48 4.62 42.89
CA GLU A 7 -0.54 5.77 41.98
C GLU A 7 0.22 5.56 40.65
N ASP A 8 1.28 4.74 40.65
CA ASP A 8 2.09 4.52 39.47
C ASP A 8 1.39 3.69 38.38
N GLY A 9 0.53 2.74 38.76
CA GLY A 9 -0.25 1.93 37.82
C GLY A 9 -1.30 2.73 37.06
N ALA A 10 -1.97 3.67 37.73
CA ALA A 10 -2.97 4.53 37.09
C ALA A 10 -2.32 5.57 36.15
N ALA A 11 -1.13 6.08 36.49
CA ALA A 11 -0.38 7.00 35.65
C ALA A 11 0.18 6.33 34.41
N SER A 12 0.65 5.07 34.50
CA SER A 12 1.15 4.33 33.33
C SER A 12 0.03 3.97 32.36
N VAL A 13 -1.16 3.63 32.84
CA VAL A 13 -2.34 3.39 32.00
C VAL A 13 -2.79 4.66 31.27
N ARG A 14 -2.77 5.82 31.95
CA ARG A 14 -3.09 7.10 31.30
C ARG A 14 -2.05 7.52 30.26
N LEU A 15 -0.78 7.26 30.49
CA LEU A 15 0.29 7.51 29.52
C LEU A 15 0.15 6.60 28.28
N SER A 16 -0.20 5.34 28.48
CA SER A 16 -0.47 4.39 27.40
C SER A 16 -1.68 4.81 26.56
N ASP A 17 -2.77 5.23 27.19
CA ASP A 17 -3.97 5.74 26.50
C ASP A 17 -3.71 7.06 25.74
N ALA A 18 -2.74 7.86 26.20
CA ALA A 18 -2.34 9.09 25.52
C ALA A 18 -1.39 8.86 24.34
N ILE A 19 -0.72 7.71 24.25
CA ILE A 19 0.22 7.39 23.17
C ILE A 19 -0.51 6.83 21.95
N TYR A 20 -1.59 6.09 22.15
CA TYR A 20 -2.37 5.48 21.09
C TYR A 20 -3.85 5.86 21.19
N GLU A 21 -4.46 6.08 20.05
CA GLU A 21 -5.89 6.30 19.93
C GLU A 21 -6.50 5.39 18.85
N THR A 22 -7.81 5.26 18.84
CA THR A 22 -8.51 4.52 17.80
C THR A 22 -8.31 5.22 16.46
N PHE A 23 -7.82 4.48 15.46
CA PHE A 23 -7.69 4.98 14.09
C PHE A 23 -9.07 5.38 13.54
N ARG A 24 -9.11 6.50 12.86
CA ARG A 24 -10.25 6.99 12.08
C ARG A 24 -9.75 7.72 10.85
N LEU A 25 -10.48 7.57 9.74
CA LEU A 25 -10.24 8.37 8.57
C LEU A 25 -10.44 9.86 8.90
N GLN A 26 -9.47 10.69 8.55
CA GLN A 26 -9.50 12.12 8.92
C GLN A 26 -9.84 13.02 7.73
N ALA A 27 -9.19 12.82 6.59
CA ALA A 27 -9.30 13.71 5.44
C ALA A 27 -10.36 13.30 4.43
N ILE A 28 -10.85 12.07 4.51
CA ILE A 28 -11.83 11.51 3.57
C ILE A 28 -12.95 10.79 4.31
N HIS A 29 -14.09 10.75 3.65
CA HIS A 29 -15.20 9.86 3.98
C HIS A 29 -15.50 9.03 2.75
N ILE A 30 -15.61 7.71 2.91
CA ILE A 30 -15.87 6.76 1.83
C ILE A 30 -17.27 6.17 2.06
N PRO A 31 -18.30 6.71 1.39
CA PRO A 31 -19.67 6.22 1.56
C PRO A 31 -19.77 4.74 1.21
N ALA A 32 -20.51 3.99 2.02
CA ALA A 32 -20.74 2.55 1.89
C ALA A 32 -19.48 1.66 2.12
N ALA A 33 -18.32 2.23 2.47
CA ALA A 33 -17.18 1.40 2.86
C ALA A 33 -17.44 0.71 4.20
N ALA A 34 -17.14 -0.58 4.25
CA ALA A 34 -17.22 -1.34 5.50
C ALA A 34 -16.06 -0.92 6.45
N PRO A 35 -16.31 -0.81 7.75
CA PRO A 35 -15.23 -0.58 8.71
C PRO A 35 -14.26 -1.77 8.74
N HIS A 36 -13.01 -1.51 9.13
CA HIS A 36 -12.03 -2.59 9.29
C HIS A 36 -12.51 -3.61 10.33
N PRO A 37 -12.42 -4.94 10.05
CA PRO A 37 -12.98 -5.98 10.93
C PRO A 37 -12.31 -6.05 12.30
N THR A 38 -11.08 -5.57 12.43
CA THR A 38 -10.38 -5.44 13.72
C THR A 38 -10.21 -3.98 14.08
N LYS A 39 -10.25 -3.68 15.39
CA LYS A 39 -10.00 -2.32 15.88
C LYS A 39 -8.56 -1.92 15.55
N LEU A 40 -8.42 -0.93 14.70
CA LEU A 40 -7.13 -0.33 14.39
C LEU A 40 -6.82 0.81 15.36
N VAL A 41 -5.55 0.98 15.68
CA VAL A 41 -5.04 2.06 16.51
C VAL A 41 -3.93 2.80 15.79
N GLN A 42 -3.78 4.08 16.09
CA GLN A 42 -2.70 4.93 15.59
C GLN A 42 -2.03 5.64 16.78
N SER A 43 -0.79 6.08 16.61
CA SER A 43 -0.16 6.90 17.64
C SER A 43 -0.84 8.27 17.68
N ALA A 44 -1.01 8.83 18.88
CA ALA A 44 -1.59 10.15 19.04
C ALA A 44 -0.76 11.24 18.34
N ALA A 45 0.56 11.05 18.25
CA ALA A 45 1.44 11.95 17.51
C ALA A 45 1.14 11.95 16.00
N MET A 46 0.90 10.79 15.38
CA MET A 46 0.51 10.71 13.97
C MET A 46 -0.90 11.25 13.75
N ALA A 47 -1.82 10.97 14.66
CA ALA A 47 -3.20 11.46 14.60
C ALA A 47 -3.32 12.98 14.70
N SER A 48 -2.36 13.65 15.35
CA SER A 48 -2.35 15.11 15.48
C SER A 48 -2.03 15.84 14.16
N VAL A 49 -1.51 15.12 13.17
CA VAL A 49 -1.17 15.67 11.84
C VAL A 49 -2.19 15.15 10.83
N ALA A 50 -3.13 16.00 10.46
CA ALA A 50 -4.12 15.64 9.44
C ALA A 50 -3.42 15.39 8.10
N PRO A 51 -3.69 14.25 7.44
CA PRO A 51 -3.16 14.00 6.10
C PRO A 51 -3.76 15.01 5.10
N PRO A 52 -3.06 15.32 3.99
CA PRO A 52 -3.61 16.15 2.94
C PRO A 52 -4.87 15.51 2.35
N LYS A 53 -5.82 16.33 1.92
CA LYS A 53 -7.02 15.81 1.26
C LYS A 53 -6.64 15.21 -0.10
N PRO A 54 -6.88 13.92 -0.35
CA PRO A 54 -6.50 13.29 -1.61
C PRO A 54 -7.44 13.74 -2.74
N THR A 55 -6.90 13.76 -3.96
CA THR A 55 -7.66 14.07 -5.18
C THR A 55 -7.92 12.83 -6.02
N TYR A 56 -7.18 11.77 -5.78
CA TYR A 56 -7.24 10.54 -6.53
C TYR A 56 -8.56 9.77 -6.30
N ARG A 57 -9.07 9.19 -7.37
CA ARG A 57 -10.24 8.30 -7.33
C ARG A 57 -9.88 6.97 -7.97
N PRO A 58 -9.78 5.90 -7.15
CA PRO A 58 -9.47 4.57 -7.65
C PRO A 58 -10.50 4.06 -8.66
N LYS A 59 -10.03 3.30 -9.64
CA LYS A 59 -10.88 2.56 -10.60
C LYS A 59 -11.10 1.12 -10.15
N LEU A 60 -11.51 0.94 -8.91
CA LEU A 60 -11.82 -0.39 -8.40
C LEU A 60 -13.19 -0.86 -8.89
N PRO A 61 -13.37 -2.18 -9.12
CA PRO A 61 -14.70 -2.75 -9.36
C PRO A 61 -15.66 -2.41 -8.21
N VAL A 62 -16.90 -2.12 -8.54
CA VAL A 62 -17.92 -1.73 -7.54
C VAL A 62 -18.10 -2.79 -6.45
N ALA A 63 -17.96 -4.07 -6.79
CA ALA A 63 -18.02 -5.18 -5.84
C ALA A 63 -16.98 -5.08 -4.72
N VAL A 64 -15.77 -4.56 -5.01
CA VAL A 64 -14.71 -4.41 -3.99
C VAL A 64 -15.18 -3.53 -2.83
N LEU A 65 -15.91 -2.47 -3.13
CA LEU A 65 -16.50 -1.59 -2.13
C LEU A 65 -17.77 -2.18 -1.53
N HIS A 66 -18.70 -2.59 -2.40
CA HIS A 66 -20.04 -2.99 -2.00
C HIS A 66 -20.07 -4.27 -1.18
N ASP A 67 -19.18 -5.24 -1.51
CA ASP A 67 -19.09 -6.52 -0.81
C ASP A 67 -18.07 -6.47 0.33
N GLY A 68 -17.51 -5.29 0.64
CA GLY A 68 -16.58 -5.10 1.73
C GLY A 68 -15.25 -5.84 1.57
N MET A 69 -14.81 -6.08 0.33
CA MET A 69 -13.55 -6.79 0.07
C MET A 69 -12.33 -6.00 0.53
N LEU A 70 -12.43 -4.67 0.54
CA LEU A 70 -11.53 -3.75 1.22
C LEU A 70 -12.31 -2.94 2.25
N SER A 71 -11.76 -2.81 3.45
CA SER A 71 -12.31 -1.92 4.47
C SER A 71 -12.04 -0.45 4.14
N ASP A 72 -12.70 0.46 4.87
CA ASP A 72 -12.49 1.90 4.78
C ASP A 72 -11.01 2.31 4.90
N ALA A 73 -10.30 1.79 5.91
CA ALA A 73 -8.87 2.05 6.11
C ALA A 73 -8.01 1.49 4.95
N GLN A 74 -8.36 0.33 4.41
CA GLN A 74 -7.65 -0.26 3.28
C GLN A 74 -7.91 0.51 1.97
N LEU A 75 -9.14 1.00 1.78
CA LEU A 75 -9.49 1.87 0.66
C LEU A 75 -8.77 3.22 0.74
N GLU A 76 -8.64 3.79 1.95
CA GLU A 76 -7.85 5.00 2.17
C GLU A 76 -6.42 4.83 1.67
N THR A 77 -5.78 3.69 1.99
CA THR A 77 -4.44 3.36 1.47
C THR A 77 -4.38 3.36 -0.06
N VAL A 78 -5.35 2.73 -0.73
CA VAL A 78 -5.39 2.70 -2.21
C VAL A 78 -5.53 4.10 -2.78
N ILE A 79 -6.31 4.97 -2.14
CA ILE A 79 -6.50 6.35 -2.55
C ILE A 79 -5.20 7.14 -2.43
N TYR A 80 -4.52 7.10 -1.27
CA TYR A 80 -3.27 7.83 -1.08
C TYR A 80 -2.11 7.27 -1.92
N ALA A 81 -2.05 5.95 -2.10
CA ALA A 81 -1.09 5.35 -3.02
C ALA A 81 -1.32 5.82 -4.46
N GLY A 82 -2.57 5.93 -4.89
CA GLY A 82 -2.92 6.45 -6.21
C GLY A 82 -2.51 7.91 -6.40
N ASP A 83 -2.73 8.77 -5.40
CA ASP A 83 -2.26 10.16 -5.41
C ASP A 83 -0.73 10.24 -5.53
N ALA A 84 0.00 9.43 -4.74
CA ALA A 84 1.45 9.37 -4.82
C ALA A 84 1.93 8.90 -6.20
N HIS A 85 1.37 7.79 -6.68
CA HIS A 85 1.75 7.19 -7.97
C HIS A 85 1.33 8.06 -9.18
N GLY A 86 0.36 8.96 -9.01
CA GLY A 86 -0.02 9.94 -10.02
C GLY A 86 0.97 11.10 -10.17
N ALA A 87 1.84 11.30 -9.19
CA ALA A 87 2.81 12.39 -9.15
C ALA A 87 4.22 11.90 -9.52
N TYR A 88 5.05 12.84 -9.98
CA TYR A 88 6.45 12.59 -10.28
C TYR A 88 7.38 13.21 -9.23
N LEU A 89 8.56 12.65 -9.07
CA LEU A 89 9.65 13.29 -8.39
C LEU A 89 10.09 14.53 -9.17
N ALA A 90 10.67 15.49 -8.47
CA ALA A 90 11.21 16.69 -9.10
C ALA A 90 12.41 16.35 -9.99
N GLY A 91 12.51 17.05 -11.14
CA GLY A 91 13.59 16.90 -12.09
C GLY A 91 13.46 15.71 -13.04
N SER A 92 14.42 15.63 -13.94
CA SER A 92 14.60 14.55 -14.90
C SER A 92 15.93 13.83 -14.66
N TRP A 93 16.02 12.59 -15.08
CA TRP A 93 17.10 11.70 -14.71
C TRP A 93 17.51 10.82 -15.90
N THR A 94 18.78 10.51 -15.99
CA THR A 94 19.27 9.46 -16.88
C THR A 94 19.60 8.22 -16.08
N VAL A 95 19.40 7.06 -16.66
CA VAL A 95 19.71 5.75 -16.08
C VAL A 95 20.71 5.09 -17.01
N ASP A 96 21.80 4.55 -16.48
CA ASP A 96 22.79 3.84 -17.28
C ASP A 96 22.24 2.51 -17.82
N GLU A 97 22.98 1.88 -18.72
CA GLU A 97 22.56 0.64 -19.37
C GLU A 97 22.35 -0.52 -18.39
N THR A 98 23.03 -0.50 -17.25
CA THR A 98 22.90 -1.55 -16.20
C THR A 98 21.72 -1.29 -15.28
N GLY A 99 21.21 -0.06 -15.21
CA GLY A 99 20.19 0.37 -14.26
C GLY A 99 20.73 0.68 -12.84
N ASP A 100 22.05 0.62 -12.65
CA ASP A 100 22.66 0.80 -11.33
C ASP A 100 22.93 2.26 -10.98
N MET A 101 23.14 3.09 -12.01
CA MET A 101 23.47 4.50 -11.84
C MET A 101 22.34 5.39 -12.32
N VAL A 102 21.89 6.27 -11.44
CA VAL A 102 20.87 7.28 -11.76
C VAL A 102 21.51 8.67 -11.53
N SER A 103 21.50 9.50 -12.55
CA SER A 103 22.08 10.84 -12.53
C SER A 103 21.05 11.90 -12.89
N ALA A 104 21.12 13.06 -12.25
CA ALA A 104 20.28 14.20 -12.62
C ALA A 104 20.61 14.65 -14.05
N ALA A 105 19.61 14.95 -14.82
CA ALA A 105 19.74 15.34 -16.22
C ALA A 105 18.88 16.57 -16.53
N PRO A 106 19.25 17.39 -17.54
CA PRO A 106 18.35 18.40 -18.09
C PRO A 106 17.05 17.75 -18.62
N ASP A 107 15.94 18.47 -18.55
CA ASP A 107 14.63 17.96 -18.97
C ASP A 107 14.56 17.65 -20.49
N ASP A 108 15.43 18.25 -21.29
CA ASP A 108 15.55 18.09 -22.72
C ASP A 108 16.58 17.04 -23.17
N ALA A 109 17.23 16.34 -22.23
CA ALA A 109 18.14 15.25 -22.57
C ALA A 109 17.35 14.12 -23.26
N ALA A 110 17.93 13.55 -24.34
CA ALA A 110 17.24 12.59 -25.21
C ALA A 110 16.79 11.30 -24.51
N ASP A 111 17.51 10.90 -23.44
CA ASP A 111 17.27 9.73 -22.62
C ASP A 111 16.73 10.08 -21.22
N ALA A 112 16.28 11.32 -21.03
CA ALA A 112 15.75 11.76 -19.76
C ALA A 112 14.44 11.05 -19.42
N VAL A 113 14.36 10.54 -18.19
CA VAL A 113 13.18 9.90 -17.63
C VAL A 113 12.71 10.62 -16.37
N ARG A 114 11.44 10.59 -16.11
CA ARG A 114 10.85 11.08 -14.87
C ARG A 114 10.37 9.92 -14.00
N PHE A 115 10.81 9.89 -12.76
CA PHE A 115 10.39 8.87 -11.81
C PHE A 115 9.08 9.26 -11.11
N ARG A 116 8.18 8.30 -11.00
CA ARG A 116 6.97 8.46 -10.18
C ARG A 116 7.31 8.41 -8.69
N ARG A 117 6.49 9.04 -7.88
CA ARG A 117 6.58 8.89 -6.44
C ARG A 117 6.21 7.47 -6.03
N GLY A 118 6.95 6.91 -5.08
CA GLY A 118 6.55 5.71 -4.37
C GLY A 118 5.56 6.02 -3.25
N PHE A 119 4.96 4.96 -2.71
CA PHE A 119 4.12 5.03 -1.52
C PHE A 119 4.65 4.05 -0.47
N PHE A 120 4.83 4.51 0.75
CA PHE A 120 5.26 3.67 1.87
C PHE A 120 4.06 3.26 2.71
N LEU A 121 3.80 1.95 2.77
CA LEU A 121 2.73 1.36 3.57
C LEU A 121 3.31 0.83 4.88
N GLY A 122 3.25 1.65 5.92
CA GLY A 122 3.87 1.39 7.23
C GLY A 122 2.94 0.77 8.28
N ASP A 123 1.78 0.28 7.90
CA ASP A 123 0.80 -0.29 8.82
C ASP A 123 1.37 -1.44 9.64
N GLY A 124 0.87 -1.57 10.87
CA GLY A 124 1.20 -2.67 11.75
C GLY A 124 0.69 -4.03 11.26
N THR A 125 1.08 -5.07 11.96
CA THR A 125 0.60 -6.44 11.71
C THR A 125 -0.92 -6.49 11.94
N GLY A 126 -1.63 -7.17 11.05
CA GLY A 126 -3.09 -7.34 11.13
C GLY A 126 -3.92 -6.31 10.37
N ALA A 127 -3.34 -5.20 9.89
CA ALA A 127 -4.04 -4.21 9.06
C ALA A 127 -4.34 -4.71 7.62
N GLY A 128 -3.82 -5.88 7.25
CA GLY A 128 -4.05 -6.46 5.92
C GLY A 128 -3.25 -5.79 4.80
N LYS A 129 -1.96 -5.51 5.05
CA LYS A 129 -1.06 -4.89 4.05
C LYS A 129 -1.03 -5.60 2.71
N GLY A 130 -1.02 -6.94 2.71
CA GLY A 130 -1.06 -7.71 1.47
C GLY A 130 -2.32 -7.41 0.65
N ARG A 131 -3.47 -7.32 1.31
CA ARG A 131 -4.73 -6.95 0.66
C ARG A 131 -4.75 -5.50 0.17
N GLN A 132 -4.16 -4.58 0.91
CA GLN A 132 -3.99 -3.20 0.48
C GLN A 132 -3.08 -3.12 -0.77
N SER A 133 -1.97 -3.84 -0.78
CA SER A 133 -1.08 -3.96 -1.94
C SER A 133 -1.79 -4.57 -3.16
N ALA A 134 -2.57 -5.63 -2.96
CA ALA A 134 -3.41 -6.21 -4.00
C ALA A 134 -4.46 -5.21 -4.52
N GLY A 135 -5.04 -4.39 -3.65
CA GLY A 135 -5.95 -3.30 -4.02
C GLY A 135 -5.30 -2.25 -4.92
N ILE A 136 -4.06 -1.87 -4.60
CA ILE A 136 -3.26 -0.94 -5.44
C ILE A 136 -2.99 -1.56 -6.82
N VAL A 137 -2.62 -2.84 -6.87
CA VAL A 137 -2.41 -3.56 -8.13
C VAL A 137 -3.71 -3.64 -8.92
N LEU A 138 -4.84 -3.94 -8.27
CA LEU A 138 -6.15 -4.04 -8.92
C LEU A 138 -6.61 -2.70 -9.51
N ASP A 139 -6.40 -1.60 -8.79
CA ASP A 139 -6.67 -0.26 -9.31
C ASP A 139 -5.85 0.02 -10.58
N ASN A 140 -4.56 -0.31 -10.56
CA ASN A 140 -3.70 -0.19 -11.75
C ASN A 140 -4.17 -1.11 -12.89
N TRP A 141 -4.60 -2.32 -12.57
CA TRP A 141 -5.15 -3.28 -13.54
C TRP A 141 -6.38 -2.72 -14.25
N ALA A 142 -7.31 -2.16 -13.50
CA ALA A 142 -8.52 -1.54 -14.04
C ALA A 142 -8.23 -0.29 -14.90
N GLN A 143 -7.03 0.28 -14.77
CA GLN A 143 -6.53 1.36 -15.61
C GLN A 143 -5.76 0.89 -16.85
N GLY A 144 -5.68 -0.44 -17.08
CA GLY A 144 -4.97 -1.04 -18.21
C GLY A 144 -3.51 -1.39 -17.94
N ARG A 145 -2.98 -1.11 -16.75
CA ARG A 145 -1.61 -1.51 -16.35
C ARG A 145 -1.63 -2.94 -15.78
N ARG A 146 -1.63 -3.91 -16.66
CA ARG A 146 -1.88 -5.32 -16.35
C ARG A 146 -0.62 -6.15 -16.09
N LYS A 147 0.50 -5.52 -15.82
CA LYS A 147 1.75 -6.19 -15.40
C LYS A 147 2.19 -5.60 -14.07
N ALA A 148 2.40 -6.46 -13.08
CA ALA A 148 2.91 -6.07 -11.78
C ALA A 148 4.05 -6.99 -11.36
N LEU A 149 5.01 -6.44 -10.63
CA LEU A 149 6.07 -7.20 -9.97
C LEU A 149 5.84 -7.11 -8.47
N TRP A 150 5.70 -8.28 -7.83
CA TRP A 150 5.54 -8.41 -6.39
C TRP A 150 6.78 -9.06 -5.79
N ILE A 151 7.56 -8.30 -5.06
CA ILE A 151 8.79 -8.78 -4.45
C ILE A 151 8.53 -9.10 -2.98
N SER A 152 8.83 -10.33 -2.57
CA SER A 152 8.67 -10.83 -1.21
C SER A 152 10.01 -11.32 -0.65
N LYS A 153 10.10 -11.37 0.68
CA LYS A 153 11.28 -11.89 1.38
C LYS A 153 11.53 -13.38 1.10
N SER A 154 10.49 -14.15 0.82
CA SER A 154 10.59 -15.59 0.56
C SER A 154 9.42 -16.11 -0.25
N ASP A 155 9.63 -17.25 -0.94
CA ASP A 155 8.62 -17.94 -1.75
C ASP A 155 7.40 -18.41 -0.94
N LYS A 156 7.55 -18.58 0.39
CA LYS A 156 6.44 -18.93 1.28
C LYS A 156 5.32 -17.88 1.30
N LEU A 157 5.63 -16.64 0.93
CA LEU A 157 4.66 -15.55 0.84
C LEU A 157 3.90 -15.50 -0.50
N LEU A 158 4.22 -16.39 -1.43
CA LEU A 158 3.51 -16.48 -2.70
C LEU A 158 2.03 -16.83 -2.51
N GLU A 159 1.74 -17.82 -1.64
CA GLU A 159 0.36 -18.20 -1.36
C GLU A 159 -0.42 -17.09 -0.68
N ASP A 160 0.24 -16.29 0.15
CA ASP A 160 -0.37 -15.11 0.77
C ASP A 160 -0.72 -14.06 -0.28
N ALA A 161 0.19 -13.76 -1.22
CA ALA A 161 -0.08 -12.86 -2.32
C ALA A 161 -1.23 -13.35 -3.23
N GLN A 162 -1.24 -14.66 -3.53
CA GLN A 162 -2.33 -15.29 -4.30
C GLN A 162 -3.68 -15.19 -3.57
N ARG A 163 -3.68 -15.40 -2.25
CA ARG A 163 -4.88 -15.30 -1.43
C ARG A 163 -5.40 -13.86 -1.38
N ASP A 164 -4.52 -12.89 -1.18
CA ASP A 164 -4.88 -11.48 -1.11
C ASP A 164 -5.42 -10.96 -2.45
N TRP A 165 -4.81 -11.37 -3.57
CA TRP A 165 -5.30 -11.07 -4.91
C TRP A 165 -6.67 -11.71 -5.17
N SER A 166 -6.81 -12.99 -4.85
CA SER A 166 -8.07 -13.75 -5.01
C SER A 166 -9.19 -13.20 -4.14
N ALA A 167 -8.88 -12.70 -2.95
CA ALA A 167 -9.85 -12.11 -2.03
C ALA A 167 -10.48 -10.80 -2.57
N LEU A 168 -9.91 -10.21 -3.61
CA LEU A 168 -10.49 -9.09 -4.36
C LEU A 168 -11.28 -9.54 -5.59
N GLY A 169 -11.68 -10.81 -5.65
CA GLY A 169 -12.43 -11.38 -6.76
C GLY A 169 -11.60 -11.66 -8.01
N GLN A 170 -10.27 -11.77 -7.89
CA GLN A 170 -9.38 -11.97 -9.01
C GLN A 170 -8.86 -13.41 -9.10
N GLU A 171 -8.49 -13.83 -10.32
CA GLU A 171 -7.98 -15.17 -10.56
C GLU A 171 -6.59 -15.39 -9.97
N ARG A 172 -6.43 -16.41 -9.13
CA ARG A 172 -5.12 -16.78 -8.54
C ARG A 172 -4.08 -17.14 -9.59
N LEU A 173 -4.49 -17.67 -10.73
CA LEU A 173 -3.62 -18.07 -11.83
C LEU A 173 -2.84 -16.91 -12.45
N LEU A 174 -3.29 -15.67 -12.25
CA LEU A 174 -2.58 -14.48 -12.71
C LEU A 174 -1.34 -14.14 -11.85
N VAL A 175 -1.16 -14.79 -10.70
CA VAL A 175 0.04 -14.64 -9.85
C VAL A 175 0.99 -15.79 -10.18
N THR A 176 2.08 -15.48 -10.82
CA THR A 176 3.05 -16.46 -11.33
C THR A 176 4.40 -16.26 -10.64
N PRO A 177 4.98 -17.29 -10.01
CA PRO A 177 6.30 -17.17 -9.41
C PRO A 177 7.38 -17.00 -10.48
N LEU A 178 8.34 -16.13 -10.22
CA LEU A 178 9.46 -15.84 -11.14
C LEU A 178 10.27 -17.10 -11.45
N SER A 179 10.33 -18.06 -10.53
CA SER A 179 11.00 -19.36 -10.70
C SER A 179 10.45 -20.21 -11.86
N ARG A 180 9.28 -19.88 -12.42
CA ARG A 180 8.76 -20.53 -13.63
C ARG A 180 9.49 -20.15 -14.92
N PHE A 181 10.25 -19.07 -14.88
CA PHE A 181 10.94 -18.55 -16.06
C PHE A 181 12.42 -18.87 -15.99
N ALA A 182 13.03 -19.12 -17.14
CA ALA A 182 14.47 -19.37 -17.22
C ALA A 182 15.24 -18.07 -16.91
N GLN A 183 16.25 -18.17 -16.06
CA GLN A 183 17.10 -17.04 -15.70
C GLN A 183 17.78 -16.45 -16.96
N GLY A 184 17.84 -15.13 -17.05
CA GLY A 184 18.46 -14.41 -18.19
C GLY A 184 17.67 -14.47 -19.49
N LYS A 185 16.41 -14.88 -19.45
CA LYS A 185 15.49 -14.86 -20.59
C LYS A 185 14.37 -13.86 -20.38
N ASP A 186 13.85 -13.35 -21.48
CA ASP A 186 12.67 -12.51 -21.46
C ASP A 186 11.47 -13.25 -20.85
N ILE A 187 10.70 -12.54 -20.06
CA ILE A 187 9.50 -13.06 -19.44
C ILE A 187 8.33 -12.81 -20.41
N PRO A 188 7.78 -13.85 -21.05
CA PRO A 188 6.72 -13.70 -22.05
C PRO A 188 5.35 -13.50 -21.39
N LEU A 189 5.28 -12.69 -20.34
CA LEU A 189 4.04 -12.39 -19.66
C LEU A 189 3.34 -11.21 -20.32
N THR A 190 2.16 -11.42 -20.88
CA THR A 190 1.33 -10.36 -21.46
C THR A 190 0.57 -9.60 -20.39
N GLU A 191 0.10 -10.30 -19.35
CA GLU A 191 -0.55 -9.74 -18.17
C GLU A 191 -0.33 -10.67 -16.97
N GLY A 192 -0.42 -10.14 -15.78
CA GLY A 192 -0.30 -10.89 -14.51
C GLY A 192 0.59 -10.22 -13.47
N ILE A 193 0.79 -10.93 -12.36
CA ILE A 193 1.65 -10.56 -11.24
C ILE A 193 2.79 -11.59 -11.17
N LEU A 194 4.02 -11.09 -11.18
CA LEU A 194 5.24 -11.87 -10.96
C LEU A 194 5.67 -11.81 -9.52
#